data_87aa6ea41555c0298756f358681011ba
#
_entry.id   87aa6ea41555c0298756f358681011ba
#
_cell.length_a   1.000
_cell.length_b   1.000
_cell.length_c   1.000
_cell.angle_alpha   90.00
_cell.angle_beta   90.00
_cell.angle_gamma   90.00
#
_symmetry.space_group_name_H-M   'P 1'
#
loop_
_entity.id
_entity.type
_entity.pdbx_description
1 polymer ?
#
loop_
_entity_poly.entity_id
_entity_poly.type
_entity_poly.pdbx_seq_one_letter_code
_entity_poly.pdbx_strand_id
1 'polypeptide(L)'
;MIDKKLIELYADGLNLNEFGKDYGVEIDGYTFNPSIFKKNGAKDYLEYSKELIKKSENKPISLEVFADDTDGMIKQAKILNSLSHNIYVKIPISFTNGEYTLDVLKELNSQKIKLNITAIFTMEQIKKVLPILEKSNSILSVFAGRIFDCGKDANKLMKEICEIVNKESQCKVLWASPRMSYDYINAINCG
;
A
#
# COMPACT_ATOMS: atom_id res chain seq x y z
N MET A 1 19.92 24.20 -4.81
CA MET A 1 19.48 23.19 -5.78
C MET A 1 18.63 22.20 -4.99
N ILE A 2 17.34 22.10 -5.29
CA ILE A 2 16.49 21.09 -4.66
C ILE A 2 16.93 19.77 -5.26
N ASP A 3 17.52 18.91 -4.43
CA ASP A 3 17.92 17.58 -4.87
C ASP A 3 16.72 16.86 -5.48
N LYS A 4 16.95 16.22 -6.61
CA LYS A 4 15.92 15.40 -7.29
C LYS A 4 15.36 14.42 -6.27
N LYS A 5 14.06 14.48 -6.03
CA LYS A 5 13.37 13.55 -5.12
C LYS A 5 13.65 12.12 -5.53
N LEU A 6 14.30 11.36 -4.66
CA LEU A 6 14.77 10.00 -4.95
C LEU A 6 13.67 8.95 -4.78
N ILE A 7 12.68 9.21 -3.91
CA ILE A 7 11.55 8.32 -3.64
C ILE A 7 10.26 9.11 -3.50
N GLU A 8 9.13 8.44 -3.71
CA GLU A 8 7.79 8.98 -3.44
C GLU A 8 7.46 8.85 -1.95
N LEU A 9 6.82 9.89 -1.37
CA LEU A 9 6.37 9.89 0.02
C LEU A 9 4.86 9.73 0.10
N TYR A 10 4.42 8.73 0.84
CA TYR A 10 3.01 8.47 1.11
C TYR A 10 2.69 8.79 2.56
N ALA A 11 1.69 9.64 2.78
CA ALA A 11 1.19 9.90 4.12
C ALA A 11 0.21 8.79 4.55
N ASP A 12 0.47 8.17 5.71
CA ASP A 12 -0.39 7.13 6.26
C ASP A 12 -1.32 7.70 7.32
N GLY A 13 -2.61 7.61 7.06
CA GLY A 13 -3.63 7.83 8.06
C GLY A 13 -3.97 9.27 8.41
N LEU A 14 -3.72 10.25 7.55
CA LEU A 14 -4.17 11.62 7.76
C LEU A 14 -5.68 11.71 8.02
N ASN A 15 -6.10 12.52 8.98
CA ASN A 15 -7.51 12.89 9.08
C ASN A 15 -7.84 14.03 8.09
N LEU A 16 -9.13 14.27 7.85
CA LEU A 16 -9.61 15.24 6.87
C LEU A 16 -9.10 16.68 7.08
N ASN A 17 -8.72 17.05 8.31
CA ASN A 17 -8.24 18.40 8.65
C ASN A 17 -6.71 18.54 8.47
N GLU A 18 -6.03 17.45 8.15
CA GLU A 18 -4.58 17.42 7.95
C GLU A 18 -4.18 17.55 6.48
N PHE A 19 -5.12 17.32 5.56
CA PHE A 19 -4.85 17.54 4.14
C PHE A 19 -4.58 19.02 3.85
N GLY A 20 -3.60 19.26 2.97
CA GLY A 20 -3.20 20.61 2.57
C GLY A 20 -2.37 21.38 3.59
N LYS A 21 -2.02 20.77 4.74
CA LYS A 21 -1.04 21.36 5.65
C LYS A 21 0.37 21.25 5.06
N ASP A 22 1.20 22.26 5.36
CA ASP A 22 2.62 22.21 5.05
C ASP A 22 3.34 21.31 6.07
N TYR A 23 3.91 20.21 5.58
CA TYR A 23 4.74 19.28 6.37
C TYR A 23 6.23 19.48 6.10
N GLY A 24 6.62 20.50 5.32
CA GLY A 24 8.00 20.73 4.89
C GLY A 24 8.50 19.70 3.86
N VAL A 25 7.62 18.80 3.41
CA VAL A 25 7.89 17.79 2.38
C VAL A 25 6.68 17.63 1.46
N GLU A 26 6.94 17.31 0.21
CA GLU A 26 5.87 17.01 -0.75
C GLU A 26 5.34 15.58 -0.53
N ILE A 27 4.04 15.46 -0.35
CA ILE A 27 3.32 14.17 -0.26
C ILE A 27 2.88 13.76 -1.67
N ASP A 28 3.25 12.55 -2.10
CA ASP A 28 2.91 12.01 -3.43
C ASP A 28 1.65 11.15 -3.44
N GLY A 29 1.26 10.63 -2.29
CA GLY A 29 0.08 9.80 -2.17
C GLY A 29 -0.33 9.56 -0.73
N TYR A 30 -1.39 8.78 -0.56
CA TYR A 30 -1.99 8.53 0.74
C TYR A 30 -2.31 7.05 0.92
N THR A 31 -2.20 6.57 2.16
CA THR A 31 -2.59 5.20 2.52
C THR A 31 -3.49 5.19 3.74
N PHE A 32 -4.48 4.31 3.71
CA PHE A 32 -5.43 4.12 4.80
C PHE A 32 -5.73 2.65 5.01
N ASN A 33 -6.19 2.34 6.21
CA ASN A 33 -6.73 1.04 6.57
C ASN A 33 -7.96 1.20 7.49
N PRO A 34 -8.77 0.16 7.71
CA PRO A 34 -9.99 0.25 8.51
C PRO A 34 -9.77 0.75 9.95
N SER A 35 -8.65 0.40 10.58
CA SER A 35 -8.32 0.86 11.93
C SER A 35 -8.08 2.37 11.98
N ILE A 36 -7.45 2.93 10.95
CA ILE A 36 -7.24 4.37 10.79
C ILE A 36 -8.58 5.09 10.62
N PHE A 37 -9.48 4.55 9.79
CA PHE A 37 -10.82 5.10 9.62
C PHE A 37 -11.56 5.21 10.95
N LYS A 38 -11.54 4.13 11.74
CA LYS A 38 -12.14 4.10 13.09
C LYS A 38 -11.49 5.14 14.01
N LYS A 39 -10.16 5.25 14.01
CA LYS A 39 -9.41 6.24 14.80
C LYS A 39 -9.78 7.67 14.42
N ASN A 40 -9.99 7.92 13.13
CA ASN A 40 -10.36 9.24 12.60
C ASN A 40 -11.85 9.55 12.75
N GLY A 41 -12.64 8.69 13.40
CA GLY A 41 -14.06 8.91 13.70
C GLY A 41 -15.00 8.68 12.51
N ALA A 42 -14.57 7.95 11.49
CA ALA A 42 -15.43 7.59 10.37
C ALA A 42 -16.62 6.75 10.84
N LYS A 43 -17.84 7.21 10.52
CA LYS A 43 -19.08 6.49 10.83
C LYS A 43 -19.51 5.58 9.69
N ASP A 44 -19.24 5.98 8.46
CA ASP A 44 -19.47 5.21 7.25
C ASP A 44 -18.19 5.16 6.43
N TYR A 45 -17.80 3.94 6.02
CA TYR A 45 -16.53 3.70 5.33
C TYR A 45 -16.52 4.34 3.94
N LEU A 46 -17.61 4.20 3.19
CA LEU A 46 -17.69 4.69 1.81
C LEU A 46 -17.80 6.21 1.75
N GLU A 47 -18.60 6.80 2.61
CA GLU A 47 -18.74 8.27 2.68
C GLU A 47 -17.40 8.91 3.08
N TYR A 48 -16.74 8.38 4.10
CA TYR A 48 -15.41 8.87 4.51
C TYR A 48 -14.36 8.69 3.39
N SER A 49 -14.42 7.57 2.66
CA SER A 49 -13.55 7.33 1.49
C SER A 49 -13.75 8.40 0.42
N LYS A 50 -15.00 8.78 0.11
CA LYS A 50 -15.29 9.84 -0.88
C LYS A 50 -14.72 11.20 -0.45
N GLU A 51 -14.79 11.53 0.84
CA GLU A 51 -14.21 12.77 1.36
C GLU A 51 -12.68 12.75 1.25
N LEU A 52 -12.02 11.64 1.60
CA LEU A 52 -10.58 11.48 1.45
C LEU A 52 -10.13 11.58 -0.01
N ILE A 53 -10.85 10.93 -0.93
CA ILE A 53 -10.60 10.99 -2.37
C ILE A 53 -10.67 12.43 -2.87
N LYS A 54 -11.68 13.18 -2.47
CA LYS A 54 -11.82 14.61 -2.83
C LYS A 54 -10.62 15.42 -2.32
N LYS A 55 -10.15 15.14 -1.11
CA LYS A 55 -9.00 15.82 -0.49
C LYS A 55 -7.66 15.41 -1.09
N SER A 56 -7.57 14.22 -1.70
CA SER A 56 -6.31 13.73 -2.30
C SER A 56 -5.89 14.47 -3.57
N GLU A 57 -6.76 15.30 -4.16
CA GLU A 57 -6.46 16.12 -5.35
C GLU A 57 -5.88 15.31 -6.50
N ASN A 58 -6.46 14.15 -6.76
CA ASN A 58 -6.03 13.16 -7.76
C ASN A 58 -4.68 12.46 -7.47
N LYS A 59 -4.03 12.72 -6.34
CA LYS A 59 -2.87 11.92 -5.93
C LYS A 59 -3.29 10.48 -5.63
N PRO A 60 -2.40 9.50 -5.84
CA PRO A 60 -2.68 8.11 -5.51
C PRO A 60 -3.18 7.94 -4.07
N ILE A 61 -4.26 7.20 -3.89
CA ILE A 61 -4.82 6.91 -2.57
C ILE A 61 -5.09 5.41 -2.44
N SER A 62 -4.55 4.79 -1.39
CA SER A 62 -4.77 3.38 -1.09
C SER A 62 -5.83 3.21 -0.02
N LEU A 63 -6.92 2.50 -0.35
CA LEU A 63 -8.04 2.19 0.53
C LEU A 63 -8.16 0.69 0.71
N GLU A 64 -8.16 0.21 1.95
CA GLU A 64 -8.09 -1.22 2.28
C GLU A 64 -9.46 -1.86 2.42
N VAL A 65 -9.64 -3.06 1.85
CA VAL A 65 -10.78 -3.92 2.13
C VAL A 65 -10.71 -4.46 3.56
N PHE A 66 -11.84 -4.84 4.14
CA PHE A 66 -11.91 -5.37 5.52
C PHE A 66 -12.68 -6.70 5.62
N ALA A 67 -13.21 -7.24 4.51
CA ALA A 67 -13.71 -8.61 4.48
C ALA A 67 -12.55 -9.60 4.67
N ASP A 68 -12.84 -10.77 5.21
CA ASP A 68 -11.87 -11.84 5.48
C ASP A 68 -12.25 -13.14 4.75
N ASP A 69 -12.85 -12.97 3.58
CA ASP A 69 -13.17 -14.03 2.63
C ASP A 69 -13.02 -13.54 1.19
N THR A 70 -12.87 -14.48 0.26
CA THR A 70 -12.60 -14.20 -1.15
C THR A 70 -13.69 -13.34 -1.80
N ASP A 71 -14.95 -13.72 -1.65
CA ASP A 71 -16.06 -13.03 -2.32
C ASP A 71 -16.28 -11.63 -1.74
N GLY A 72 -16.18 -11.51 -0.41
CA GLY A 72 -16.26 -10.24 0.30
C GLY A 72 -15.15 -9.27 -0.11
N MET A 73 -13.90 -9.71 -0.17
CA MET A 73 -12.77 -8.89 -0.61
C MET A 73 -12.95 -8.42 -2.05
N ILE A 74 -13.33 -9.31 -2.98
CA ILE A 74 -13.56 -8.96 -4.39
C ILE A 74 -14.69 -7.94 -4.51
N LYS A 75 -15.81 -8.16 -3.81
CA LYS A 75 -16.95 -7.23 -3.81
C LYS A 75 -16.56 -5.86 -3.30
N GLN A 76 -15.89 -5.79 -2.16
CA GLN A 76 -15.43 -4.52 -1.57
C GLN A 76 -14.41 -3.83 -2.48
N ALA A 77 -13.48 -4.56 -3.07
CA ALA A 77 -12.49 -4.04 -3.99
C ALA A 77 -13.13 -3.37 -5.22
N LYS A 78 -14.12 -4.00 -5.82
CA LYS A 78 -14.88 -3.43 -6.96
C LYS A 78 -15.61 -2.14 -6.58
N ILE A 79 -16.22 -2.10 -5.40
CA ILE A 79 -16.89 -0.90 -4.89
C ILE A 79 -15.86 0.24 -4.71
N LEU A 80 -14.74 -0.02 -4.02
CA LEU A 80 -13.71 0.99 -3.81
C LEU A 80 -13.11 1.48 -5.13
N ASN A 81 -12.78 0.58 -6.05
CA ASN A 81 -12.24 0.94 -7.36
C ASN A 81 -13.21 1.82 -8.18
N SER A 82 -14.52 1.66 -8.00
CA SER A 82 -15.53 2.45 -8.72
C SER A 82 -15.63 3.91 -8.25
N LEU A 83 -15.06 4.26 -7.09
CA LEU A 83 -15.17 5.61 -6.52
C LEU A 83 -14.27 6.62 -7.24
N SER A 84 -13.09 6.22 -7.72
CA SER A 84 -12.19 7.11 -8.45
C SER A 84 -11.05 6.36 -9.16
N HIS A 85 -10.51 6.97 -10.22
CA HIS A 85 -9.41 6.43 -11.03
C HIS A 85 -8.03 6.44 -10.34
N ASN A 86 -7.86 7.23 -9.28
CA ASN A 86 -6.59 7.36 -8.53
C ASN A 86 -6.49 6.38 -7.34
N ILE A 87 -7.47 5.49 -7.18
CA ILE A 87 -7.49 4.51 -6.11
C ILE A 87 -6.57 3.34 -6.44
N TYR A 88 -5.80 2.93 -5.44
CA TYR A 88 -5.19 1.62 -5.32
C TYR A 88 -5.95 0.84 -4.25
N VAL A 89 -6.61 -0.24 -4.64
CA VAL A 89 -7.33 -1.07 -3.68
C VAL A 89 -6.32 -1.87 -2.87
N LYS A 90 -6.32 -1.68 -1.56
CA LYS A 90 -5.36 -2.30 -0.66
C LYS A 90 -5.90 -3.66 -0.20
N ILE A 91 -5.14 -4.72 -0.48
CA ILE A 91 -5.48 -6.11 -0.20
C ILE A 91 -4.39 -6.73 0.68
N PRO A 92 -4.71 -7.26 1.87
CA PRO A 92 -3.76 -8.03 2.66
C PRO A 92 -3.28 -9.26 1.89
N ILE A 93 -1.98 -9.61 2.02
CA ILE A 93 -1.38 -10.78 1.35
C ILE A 93 -1.99 -12.12 1.82
N SER A 94 -2.59 -12.12 3.02
CA SER A 94 -3.24 -13.31 3.59
C SER A 94 -4.52 -12.94 4.32
N PHE A 95 -5.44 -13.88 4.41
CA PHE A 95 -6.57 -13.87 5.33
C PHE A 95 -6.09 -14.02 6.78
N THR A 96 -7.00 -13.82 7.75
CA THR A 96 -6.68 -13.98 9.18
C THR A 96 -6.38 -15.43 9.57
N ASN A 97 -6.85 -16.42 8.79
CA ASN A 97 -6.50 -17.83 8.95
C ASN A 97 -5.10 -18.20 8.44
N GLY A 98 -4.38 -17.25 7.83
CA GLY A 98 -3.03 -17.43 7.27
C GLY A 98 -2.97 -17.91 5.82
N GLU A 99 -4.09 -18.25 5.20
CA GLU A 99 -4.14 -18.58 3.77
C GLU A 99 -3.88 -17.33 2.92
N TYR A 100 -3.20 -17.54 1.78
CA TYR A 100 -2.89 -16.43 0.86
C TYR A 100 -4.12 -15.98 0.06
N THR A 101 -4.22 -14.68 -0.17
CA THR A 101 -5.29 -14.04 -0.98
C THR A 101 -5.01 -14.07 -2.49
N LEU A 102 -4.20 -15.04 -2.98
CA LEU A 102 -3.74 -15.05 -4.37
C LEU A 102 -4.88 -15.11 -5.40
N ASP A 103 -5.97 -15.80 -5.11
CA ASP A 103 -7.10 -15.88 -6.02
C ASP A 103 -7.89 -14.57 -6.10
N VAL A 104 -7.97 -13.84 -4.98
CA VAL A 104 -8.47 -12.45 -4.97
C VAL A 104 -7.61 -11.57 -5.87
N LEU A 105 -6.27 -11.65 -5.73
CA LEU A 105 -5.33 -10.85 -6.52
C LEU A 105 -5.42 -11.16 -8.02
N LYS A 106 -5.51 -12.45 -8.40
CA LYS A 106 -5.69 -12.88 -9.80
C LYS A 106 -6.96 -12.31 -10.40
N GLU A 107 -8.08 -12.44 -9.70
CA GLU A 107 -9.39 -11.95 -10.15
C GLU A 107 -9.37 -10.43 -10.35
N LEU A 108 -8.88 -9.68 -9.36
CA LEU A 108 -8.85 -8.22 -9.43
C LEU A 108 -7.87 -7.71 -10.48
N ASN A 109 -6.69 -8.34 -10.61
CA ASN A 109 -5.70 -7.98 -11.63
C ASN A 109 -6.20 -8.26 -13.05
N SER A 110 -6.95 -9.36 -13.28
CA SER A 110 -7.58 -9.66 -14.58
C SER A 110 -8.53 -8.56 -15.02
N GLN A 111 -9.15 -7.84 -14.08
CA GLN A 111 -10.04 -6.71 -14.29
C GLN A 111 -9.29 -5.36 -14.35
N LYS A 112 -7.95 -5.38 -14.34
CA LYS A 112 -7.09 -4.18 -14.39
C LYS A 112 -7.32 -3.20 -13.23
N ILE A 113 -7.76 -3.70 -12.08
CA ILE A 113 -7.88 -2.91 -10.86
C ILE A 113 -6.46 -2.66 -10.32
N LYS A 114 -6.14 -1.40 -10.01
CA LYS A 114 -4.87 -1.04 -9.39
C LYS A 114 -4.85 -1.54 -7.95
N LEU A 115 -3.82 -2.29 -7.59
CA LEU A 115 -3.72 -2.95 -6.29
C LEU A 115 -2.58 -2.39 -5.44
N ASN A 116 -2.76 -2.38 -4.12
CA ASN A 116 -1.70 -2.23 -3.14
C ASN A 116 -1.73 -3.47 -2.23
N ILE A 117 -0.83 -4.41 -2.50
CA ILE A 117 -0.73 -5.65 -1.70
C ILE A 117 0.00 -5.32 -0.41
N THR A 118 -0.67 -5.51 0.73
CA THR A 118 -0.17 -5.08 2.05
C THR A 118 0.11 -6.25 2.99
N ALA A 119 0.70 -5.94 4.14
CA ALA A 119 1.12 -6.91 5.14
C ALA A 119 2.14 -7.94 4.62
N ILE A 120 3.04 -7.52 3.72
CA ILE A 120 4.13 -8.35 3.22
C ILE A 120 5.29 -8.31 4.21
N PHE A 121 5.84 -9.49 4.54
CA PHE A 121 6.92 -9.66 5.51
C PHE A 121 8.10 -10.50 4.98
N THR A 122 7.91 -11.22 3.87
CA THR A 122 8.89 -12.21 3.43
C THR A 122 9.09 -12.19 1.92
N MET A 123 10.29 -12.61 1.51
CA MET A 123 10.61 -12.85 0.09
C MET A 123 9.71 -13.93 -0.54
N GLU A 124 9.29 -14.93 0.24
CA GLU A 124 8.38 -15.97 -0.24
C GLU A 124 7.04 -15.37 -0.68
N GLN A 125 6.49 -14.44 0.11
CA GLN A 125 5.25 -13.73 -0.24
C GLN A 125 5.42 -12.95 -1.55
N ILE A 126 6.54 -12.23 -1.73
CA ILE A 126 6.87 -11.54 -2.98
C ILE A 126 6.89 -12.51 -4.16
N LYS A 127 7.61 -13.63 -4.06
CA LYS A 127 7.69 -14.63 -5.13
C LYS A 127 6.34 -15.24 -5.51
N LYS A 128 5.38 -15.28 -4.59
CA LYS A 128 4.02 -15.76 -4.89
C LYS A 128 3.17 -14.73 -5.64
N VAL A 129 3.34 -13.44 -5.37
CA VAL A 129 2.52 -12.38 -5.98
C VAL A 129 3.08 -11.86 -7.30
N LEU A 130 4.39 -11.85 -7.48
CA LEU A 130 5.03 -11.30 -8.69
C LEU A 130 4.48 -11.91 -10.00
N PRO A 131 4.33 -13.24 -10.16
CA PRO A 131 3.79 -13.81 -11.40
C PRO A 131 2.36 -13.34 -11.73
N ILE A 132 1.59 -12.95 -10.69
CA ILE A 132 0.24 -12.42 -10.88
C ILE A 132 0.28 -10.97 -11.37
N LEU A 133 1.28 -10.20 -10.94
CA LEU A 133 1.34 -8.74 -11.06
C LEU A 133 2.38 -8.22 -12.05
N GLU A 134 3.12 -9.07 -12.76
CA GLU A 134 4.29 -8.69 -13.60
C GLU A 134 4.00 -7.54 -14.59
N LYS A 135 2.77 -7.44 -15.10
CA LYS A 135 2.33 -6.40 -16.05
C LYS A 135 1.43 -5.33 -15.41
N SER A 136 1.39 -5.29 -14.09
CA SER A 136 0.53 -4.40 -13.32
C SER A 136 1.36 -3.27 -12.68
N ASN A 137 0.83 -2.06 -12.70
CA ASN A 137 1.38 -0.93 -11.94
C ASN A 137 0.89 -0.96 -10.49
N SER A 138 1.05 -2.11 -9.82
CA SER A 138 0.62 -2.29 -8.43
C SER A 138 1.69 -1.85 -7.43
N ILE A 139 1.30 -1.71 -6.18
CA ILE A 139 2.18 -1.38 -5.05
C ILE A 139 2.32 -2.62 -4.17
N LEU A 140 3.54 -2.90 -3.72
CA LEU A 140 3.87 -3.96 -2.78
C LEU A 140 4.32 -3.33 -1.46
N SER A 141 3.40 -3.27 -0.49
CA SER A 141 3.65 -2.65 0.82
C SER A 141 4.29 -3.66 1.76
N VAL A 142 5.62 -3.56 1.92
CA VAL A 142 6.41 -4.40 2.82
C VAL A 142 6.50 -3.75 4.19
N PHE A 143 6.15 -4.48 5.24
CA PHE A 143 6.10 -3.97 6.61
C PHE A 143 7.51 -3.95 7.25
N ALA A 144 8.43 -3.17 6.67
CA ALA A 144 9.83 -3.11 7.06
C ALA A 144 10.02 -2.79 8.55
N GLY A 145 9.26 -1.84 9.10
CA GLY A 145 9.35 -1.52 10.52
C GLY A 145 8.96 -2.70 11.41
N ARG A 146 7.93 -3.48 11.05
CA ARG A 146 7.55 -4.67 11.81
C ARG A 146 8.55 -5.82 11.65
N ILE A 147 9.26 -5.89 10.52
CA ILE A 147 10.37 -6.84 10.34
C ILE A 147 11.50 -6.50 11.32
N PHE A 148 11.82 -5.22 11.50
CA PHE A 148 12.74 -4.77 12.56
C PHE A 148 12.25 -5.09 13.96
N ASP A 149 10.95 -4.90 14.25
CA ASP A 149 10.37 -5.25 15.55
C ASP A 149 10.56 -6.73 15.92
N CYS A 150 10.67 -7.60 14.90
CA CYS A 150 10.97 -9.03 15.06
C CYS A 150 12.48 -9.34 15.15
N GLY A 151 13.35 -8.33 15.25
CA GLY A 151 14.80 -8.49 15.32
C GLY A 151 15.44 -8.98 14.02
N LYS A 152 14.79 -8.80 12.87
CA LYS A 152 15.32 -9.19 11.55
C LYS A 152 15.83 -7.96 10.80
N ASP A 153 16.81 -8.18 9.92
CA ASP A 153 17.36 -7.14 9.06
C ASP A 153 16.41 -6.81 7.90
N ALA A 154 15.58 -5.77 8.12
CA ALA A 154 14.67 -5.31 7.08
C ALA A 154 15.40 -4.63 5.92
N ASN A 155 16.55 -3.96 6.13
CA ASN A 155 17.30 -3.31 5.06
C ASN A 155 17.77 -4.32 4.02
N LYS A 156 18.34 -5.44 4.48
CA LYS A 156 18.77 -6.51 3.59
C LYS A 156 17.61 -7.07 2.79
N LEU A 157 16.50 -7.40 3.47
CA LEU A 157 15.32 -7.97 2.83
C LEU A 157 14.70 -6.99 1.82
N MET A 158 14.56 -5.71 2.18
CA MET A 158 14.00 -4.68 1.29
C MET A 158 14.84 -4.51 0.04
N LYS A 159 16.18 -4.49 0.17
CA LYS A 159 17.08 -4.41 -0.98
C LYS A 159 16.88 -5.59 -1.93
N GLU A 160 16.87 -6.82 -1.42
CA GLU A 160 16.62 -8.03 -2.21
C GLU A 160 15.23 -7.99 -2.89
N ILE A 161 14.20 -7.47 -2.19
CA ILE A 161 12.85 -7.29 -2.75
C ILE A 161 12.86 -6.25 -3.87
N CYS A 162 13.46 -5.09 -3.67
CA CYS A 162 13.54 -4.05 -4.70
C CYS A 162 14.26 -4.57 -5.95
N GLU A 163 15.38 -5.28 -5.78
CA GLU A 163 16.13 -5.87 -6.90
C GLU A 163 15.28 -6.82 -7.75
N ILE A 164 14.54 -7.75 -7.11
CA ILE A 164 13.70 -8.70 -7.84
C ILE A 164 12.46 -8.05 -8.46
N VAL A 165 11.80 -7.16 -7.73
CA VAL A 165 10.59 -6.47 -8.20
C VAL A 165 10.90 -5.58 -9.40
N ASN A 166 11.97 -4.78 -9.32
CA ASN A 166 12.39 -3.90 -10.41
C ASN A 166 12.82 -4.67 -11.67
N LYS A 167 13.36 -5.88 -11.50
CA LYS A 167 13.77 -6.74 -12.62
C LYS A 167 12.60 -7.45 -13.29
N GLU A 168 11.60 -7.89 -12.51
CA GLU A 168 10.60 -8.86 -12.97
C GLU A 168 9.20 -8.26 -13.14
N SER A 169 8.99 -6.98 -12.76
CA SER A 169 7.66 -6.38 -12.81
C SER A 169 7.68 -4.87 -13.04
N GLN A 170 6.48 -4.28 -13.16
CA GLN A 170 6.27 -2.83 -13.16
C GLN A 170 5.74 -2.34 -11.79
N CYS A 171 5.74 -3.19 -10.79
CA CYS A 171 5.27 -2.85 -9.45
C CYS A 171 6.23 -1.88 -8.75
N LYS A 172 5.67 -1.06 -7.86
CA LYS A 172 6.45 -0.25 -6.91
C LYS A 172 6.56 -0.97 -5.57
N VAL A 173 7.71 -0.89 -4.93
CA VAL A 173 7.88 -1.36 -3.54
C VAL A 173 7.67 -0.17 -2.61
N LEU A 174 6.82 -0.34 -1.59
CA LEU A 174 6.57 0.65 -0.57
C LEU A 174 7.12 0.18 0.77
N TRP A 175 8.06 0.96 1.33
CA TRP A 175 8.53 0.80 2.70
C TRP A 175 7.40 1.20 3.65
N ALA A 176 6.70 0.22 4.19
CA ALA A 176 5.56 0.45 5.05
C ALA A 176 5.90 0.27 6.53
N SER A 177 5.06 0.89 7.37
CA SER A 177 5.19 0.78 8.82
C SER A 177 6.52 1.31 9.38
N PRO A 178 6.99 2.51 8.97
CA PRO A 178 8.26 3.07 9.44
C PRO A 178 8.25 3.24 10.97
N ARG A 179 9.44 3.18 11.58
CA ARG A 179 9.65 3.32 13.02
C ARG A 179 10.39 4.59 13.41
N MET A 180 11.15 5.15 12.46
CA MET A 180 11.96 6.35 12.70
C MET A 180 12.11 7.18 11.42
N SER A 181 12.46 8.44 11.57
CA SER A 181 12.69 9.32 10.40
C SER A 181 13.84 8.84 9.51
N TYR A 182 14.79 8.08 10.06
CA TYR A 182 15.88 7.49 9.31
C TYR A 182 15.45 6.40 8.32
N ASP A 183 14.23 5.86 8.45
CA ASP A 183 13.67 4.90 7.49
C ASP A 183 13.50 5.50 6.09
N TYR A 184 13.42 6.83 5.97
CA TYR A 184 13.51 7.53 4.69
C TYR A 184 14.84 7.25 3.98
N ILE A 185 15.96 7.35 4.71
CA ILE A 185 17.29 7.06 4.18
C ILE A 185 17.45 5.56 3.89
N ASN A 186 16.94 4.70 4.78
CA ASN A 186 16.93 3.26 4.56
C ASN A 186 16.20 2.88 3.26
N ALA A 187 15.03 3.46 3.01
CA ALA A 187 14.25 3.22 1.80
C ALA A 187 15.02 3.66 0.54
N ILE A 188 15.65 4.84 0.55
CA ILE A 188 16.50 5.32 -0.57
C ILE A 188 17.63 4.33 -0.86
N ASN A 189 18.28 3.80 0.18
CA ASN A 189 19.44 2.89 0.02
C ASN A 189 19.04 1.49 -0.45
N CYS A 190 17.75 1.14 -0.40
CA CYS A 190 17.26 -0.14 -0.86
C CYS A 190 16.84 -0.14 -2.35
N GLY A 191 16.66 1.01 -2.97
CA GLY A 191 16.25 1.16 -4.38
C GLY A 191 14.80 1.57 -4.51
#